data_e12061c142e8a60c6cab619e4ee36c04
#
_entry.id   e12061c142e8a60c6cab619e4ee36c04
#
_cell.length_a   1.000
_cell.length_b   1.000
_cell.length_c   1.000
_cell.angle_alpha   90.00
_cell.angle_beta   90.00
_cell.angle_gamma   90.00
#
_symmetry.space_group_name_H-M   'P 1'
#
loop_
_entity.id
_entity.type
_entity.pdbx_description
1 polymer ?
#
loop_
_entity_poly.entity_id
_entity_poly.type
_entity_poly.pdbx_seq_one_letter_code
_entity_poly.pdbx_strand_id
1 'polypeptide(L)'
;GGLGCLAAHYLVGAGVGSQAGSITLVDGDTVEISNLQRQIAYNEMHLGELKANALQGELSKVNAAVNLNVKCLFADSKNLAAMMAQATCVLDCTDNIMTRKQINAACVKNHVPLFIAAASGCSWQAINIAGKPQNSGCYACLVEQMSIPETCMTKGILGPVVGMAACHQATQVLMYLANAQNPNIQWGKYLVSDAVQATMQSFHLPPSPQCEICQ
;
A
#
# COMPACT_ATOMS: atom_id res chain seq x y z
N GLY A 1 -4.78 -4.44 -7.05
CA GLY A 1 -4.41 -5.80 -6.62
C GLY A 1 -5.00 -6.20 -5.27
N GLY A 2 -4.58 -7.36 -4.72
CA GLY A 2 -5.20 -7.96 -3.53
C GLY A 2 -5.22 -7.08 -2.28
N LEU A 3 -4.12 -6.42 -1.95
CA LEU A 3 -4.07 -5.51 -0.82
C LEU A 3 -4.90 -4.26 -1.09
N GLY A 4 -4.66 -3.62 -2.23
CA GLY A 4 -5.25 -2.32 -2.55
C GLY A 4 -6.77 -2.35 -2.62
N CYS A 5 -7.36 -3.41 -3.19
CA CYS A 5 -8.81 -3.51 -3.28
C CYS A 5 -9.47 -3.62 -1.90
N LEU A 6 -8.89 -4.38 -0.97
CA LEU A 6 -9.41 -4.52 0.39
C LEU A 6 -9.18 -3.25 1.23
N ALA A 7 -7.96 -2.70 1.19
CA ALA A 7 -7.68 -1.45 1.88
C ALA A 7 -8.62 -0.32 1.43
N ALA A 8 -8.85 -0.19 0.11
CA ALA A 8 -9.77 0.79 -0.44
C ALA A 8 -11.22 0.61 0.06
N HIS A 9 -11.72 -0.64 0.21
CA HIS A 9 -13.04 -0.90 0.78
C HIS A 9 -13.17 -0.33 2.19
N TYR A 10 -12.19 -0.56 3.06
CA TYR A 10 -12.21 -0.03 4.42
C TYR A 10 -12.14 1.50 4.46
N LEU A 11 -11.30 2.10 3.61
CA LEU A 11 -11.17 3.55 3.54
C LEU A 11 -12.46 4.20 3.04
N VAL A 12 -13.07 3.66 1.99
CA VAL A 12 -14.35 4.15 1.44
C VAL A 12 -15.49 3.93 2.45
N GLY A 13 -15.54 2.76 3.09
CA GLY A 13 -16.52 2.49 4.15
C GLY A 13 -16.42 3.44 5.33
N ALA A 14 -15.21 3.87 5.68
CA ALA A 14 -14.96 4.89 6.71
C ALA A 14 -15.21 6.33 6.24
N GLY A 15 -15.58 6.56 4.96
CA GLY A 15 -15.87 7.87 4.42
C GLY A 15 -14.64 8.68 4.00
N VAL A 16 -13.47 8.06 3.90
CA VAL A 16 -12.27 8.72 3.38
C VAL A 16 -12.52 9.16 1.94
N GLY A 17 -12.19 10.41 1.62
CA GLY A 17 -12.41 10.97 0.27
C GLY A 17 -13.82 11.54 0.07
N SER A 18 -14.67 11.58 1.10
CA SER A 18 -15.93 12.34 1.07
C SER A 18 -15.67 13.86 1.21
N GLN A 19 -16.68 14.64 0.92
CA GLN A 19 -16.62 16.10 0.97
C GLN A 19 -15.54 16.68 0.02
N ALA A 20 -14.53 17.36 0.55
CA ALA A 20 -13.47 18.01 -0.23
C ALA A 20 -12.29 17.08 -0.57
N GLY A 21 -12.28 15.84 -0.04
CA GLY A 21 -11.23 14.86 -0.29
C GLY A 21 -11.51 13.98 -1.50
N SER A 22 -10.54 13.12 -1.84
CA SER A 22 -10.72 12.06 -2.83
C SER A 22 -9.78 10.89 -2.56
N ILE A 23 -10.11 9.70 -3.09
CA ILE A 23 -9.20 8.56 -3.18
C ILE A 23 -8.82 8.38 -4.65
N THR A 24 -7.53 8.33 -4.94
CA THR A 24 -7.03 8.02 -6.28
C THR A 24 -6.63 6.55 -6.34
N LEU A 25 -7.28 5.79 -7.22
CA LEU A 25 -6.99 4.38 -7.51
C LEU A 25 -6.04 4.31 -8.70
N VAL A 26 -4.88 3.67 -8.53
CA VAL A 26 -3.86 3.55 -9.59
C VAL A 26 -3.57 2.06 -9.79
N ASP A 27 -3.89 1.53 -10.94
CA ASP A 27 -3.59 0.13 -11.34
C ASP A 27 -3.67 0.04 -12.87
N GLY A 28 -2.65 -0.51 -13.51
CA GLY A 28 -2.58 -0.68 -14.97
C GLY A 28 -3.03 -2.05 -15.47
N ASP A 29 -3.29 -3.00 -14.55
CA ASP A 29 -3.65 -4.37 -14.90
C ASP A 29 -5.14 -4.54 -15.22
N THR A 30 -5.44 -5.69 -15.83
CA THR A 30 -6.80 -6.22 -15.97
C THR A 30 -7.11 -7.31 -14.95
N VAL A 31 -8.38 -7.54 -14.68
CA VAL A 31 -8.84 -8.63 -13.82
C VAL A 31 -8.68 -9.96 -14.53
N GLU A 32 -8.01 -10.89 -13.88
CA GLU A 32 -7.78 -12.26 -14.37
C GLU A 32 -8.37 -13.29 -13.41
N ILE A 33 -8.73 -14.46 -13.90
CA ILE A 33 -9.29 -15.54 -13.09
C ILE A 33 -8.33 -15.97 -11.96
N SER A 34 -7.03 -15.97 -12.23
CA SER A 34 -5.97 -16.27 -11.27
C SER A 34 -5.91 -15.29 -10.08
N ASN A 35 -6.55 -14.13 -10.21
CA ASN A 35 -6.57 -13.09 -9.19
C ASN A 35 -7.70 -13.30 -8.17
N LEU A 36 -8.81 -13.91 -8.54
CA LEU A 36 -10.05 -13.95 -7.76
C LEU A 36 -9.88 -14.61 -6.40
N GLN A 37 -8.95 -15.55 -6.27
CA GLN A 37 -8.67 -16.24 -5.00
C GLN A 37 -8.14 -15.32 -3.87
N ARG A 38 -7.67 -14.09 -4.20
CA ARG A 38 -7.15 -13.12 -3.21
C ARG A 38 -7.61 -11.68 -3.43
N GLN A 39 -8.21 -11.38 -4.57
CA GLN A 39 -8.71 -10.04 -4.92
C GLN A 39 -10.24 -10.04 -4.84
N ILE A 40 -10.77 -10.25 -3.63
CA ILE A 40 -12.20 -10.53 -3.35
C ILE A 40 -13.16 -9.38 -3.67
N ALA A 41 -12.65 -8.22 -4.05
CA ALA A 41 -13.46 -7.13 -4.60
C ALA A 41 -13.91 -7.39 -6.03
N TYR A 42 -13.32 -8.36 -6.71
CA TYR A 42 -13.65 -8.74 -8.07
C TYR A 42 -14.34 -10.11 -8.11
N ASN A 43 -15.09 -10.34 -9.17
CA ASN A 43 -15.74 -11.61 -9.49
C ASN A 43 -15.62 -11.89 -10.99
N GLU A 44 -16.17 -12.99 -11.45
CA GLU A 44 -16.09 -13.43 -12.87
C GLU A 44 -16.67 -12.42 -13.86
N MET A 45 -17.63 -11.57 -13.43
CA MET A 45 -18.21 -10.53 -14.30
C MET A 45 -17.21 -9.43 -14.66
N HIS A 46 -16.15 -9.26 -13.87
CA HIS A 46 -15.11 -8.26 -14.11
C HIS A 46 -13.94 -8.76 -14.95
N LEU A 47 -13.94 -10.03 -15.39
CA LEU A 47 -12.82 -10.59 -16.17
C LEU A 47 -12.53 -9.76 -17.42
N GLY A 48 -11.27 -9.37 -17.59
CA GLY A 48 -10.81 -8.53 -18.69
C GLY A 48 -10.99 -7.03 -18.50
N GLU A 49 -11.74 -6.57 -17.48
CA GLU A 49 -11.84 -5.15 -17.14
C GLU A 49 -10.55 -4.65 -16.49
N LEU A 50 -10.24 -3.35 -16.68
CA LEU A 50 -9.16 -2.71 -15.95
C LEU A 50 -9.47 -2.70 -14.45
N LYS A 51 -8.54 -3.21 -13.62
CA LYS A 51 -8.73 -3.39 -12.16
C LYS A 51 -9.20 -2.11 -11.47
N ALA A 52 -8.62 -0.96 -11.83
CA ALA A 52 -8.96 0.30 -11.20
C ALA A 52 -10.42 0.75 -11.53
N ASN A 53 -10.91 0.49 -12.74
CA ASN A 53 -12.29 0.77 -13.13
C ASN A 53 -13.28 -0.17 -12.44
N ALA A 54 -13.01 -1.48 -12.48
CA ALA A 54 -13.84 -2.47 -11.80
C ALA A 54 -13.95 -2.17 -10.28
N LEU A 55 -12.82 -1.80 -9.66
CA LEU A 55 -12.81 -1.43 -8.25
C LEU A 55 -13.62 -0.16 -7.97
N GLN A 56 -13.53 0.86 -8.82
CA GLN A 56 -14.33 2.08 -8.67
C GLN A 56 -15.83 1.73 -8.64
N GLY A 57 -16.28 0.86 -9.55
CA GLY A 57 -17.67 0.41 -9.61
C GLY A 57 -18.13 -0.26 -8.31
N GLU A 58 -17.31 -1.14 -7.74
CA GLU A 58 -17.62 -1.83 -6.48
C GLU A 58 -17.58 -0.88 -5.28
N LEU A 59 -16.61 0.00 -5.19
CA LEU A 59 -16.48 0.98 -4.10
C LEU A 59 -17.62 2.01 -4.09
N SER A 60 -18.11 2.41 -5.24
CA SER A 60 -19.26 3.32 -5.36
C SER A 60 -20.55 2.73 -4.78
N LYS A 61 -20.66 1.39 -4.73
CA LYS A 61 -21.77 0.69 -4.05
C LYS A 61 -21.62 0.70 -2.53
N VAL A 62 -20.38 0.80 -2.02
CA VAL A 62 -20.12 0.88 -0.56
C VAL A 62 -20.47 2.26 -0.02
N ASN A 63 -20.00 3.32 -0.68
CA ASN A 63 -20.28 4.69 -0.27
C ASN A 63 -20.23 5.65 -1.48
N ALA A 64 -21.40 6.01 -1.97
CA ALA A 64 -21.53 6.89 -3.13
C ALA A 64 -21.09 8.36 -2.88
N ALA A 65 -20.90 8.75 -1.61
CA ALA A 65 -20.45 10.10 -1.26
C ALA A 65 -18.93 10.29 -1.37
N VAL A 66 -18.18 9.22 -1.60
CA VAL A 66 -16.72 9.26 -1.73
C VAL A 66 -16.31 9.60 -3.15
N ASN A 67 -15.44 10.60 -3.32
CA ASN A 67 -14.89 10.97 -4.60
C ASN A 67 -13.75 10.00 -4.98
N LEU A 68 -13.95 9.23 -6.05
CA LEU A 68 -13.00 8.25 -6.57
C LEU A 68 -12.40 8.71 -7.90
N ASN A 69 -11.08 8.92 -7.93
CA ASN A 69 -10.33 9.20 -9.13
C ASN A 69 -9.65 7.90 -9.61
N VAL A 70 -9.76 7.60 -10.90
CA VAL A 70 -9.16 6.38 -11.48
C VAL A 70 -8.03 6.74 -12.42
N LYS A 71 -6.92 6.05 -12.30
CA LYS A 71 -5.76 6.11 -13.18
C LYS A 71 -5.39 4.68 -13.61
N CYS A 72 -5.83 4.30 -14.81
CA CYS A 72 -5.53 3.01 -15.42
C CYS A 72 -4.14 3.02 -16.04
N LEU A 73 -3.11 3.03 -15.20
CA LEU A 73 -1.70 3.07 -15.61
C LEU A 73 -0.81 2.46 -14.53
N PHE A 74 0.39 2.08 -14.91
CA PHE A 74 1.44 1.68 -13.96
C PHE A 74 2.14 2.91 -13.39
N ALA A 75 2.34 2.90 -12.06
CA ALA A 75 3.11 3.94 -11.39
C ALA A 75 4.59 3.85 -11.80
N ASP A 76 5.16 4.96 -12.27
CA ASP A 76 6.55 5.10 -12.66
C ASP A 76 7.10 6.49 -12.31
N SER A 77 8.40 6.69 -12.53
CA SER A 77 9.08 7.95 -12.21
C SER A 77 8.52 9.17 -12.97
N LYS A 78 7.83 8.97 -14.10
CA LYS A 78 7.29 10.06 -14.92
C LYS A 78 5.96 10.58 -14.38
N ASN A 79 5.13 9.69 -13.81
CA ASN A 79 3.78 10.04 -13.35
C ASN A 79 3.66 10.22 -11.84
N LEU A 80 4.57 9.64 -11.04
CA LEU A 80 4.54 9.73 -9.57
C LEU A 80 4.64 11.17 -9.05
N ALA A 81 5.48 12.02 -9.65
CA ALA A 81 5.65 13.40 -9.18
C ALA A 81 4.32 14.19 -9.18
N ALA A 82 3.53 14.06 -10.26
CA ALA A 82 2.22 14.70 -10.35
C ALA A 82 1.20 14.13 -9.37
N MET A 83 1.28 12.83 -9.05
CA MET A 83 0.41 12.19 -8.07
C MET A 83 0.74 12.64 -6.65
N MET A 84 2.03 12.76 -6.32
CA MET A 84 2.48 13.18 -4.98
C MET A 84 2.08 14.62 -4.64
N ALA A 85 2.03 15.51 -5.62
CA ALA A 85 1.73 16.94 -5.39
C ALA A 85 0.35 17.18 -4.74
N GLN A 86 -0.57 16.23 -4.83
CA GLN A 86 -1.93 16.34 -4.29
C GLN A 86 -2.23 15.27 -3.21
N ALA A 87 -1.27 14.42 -2.90
CA ALA A 87 -1.49 13.31 -1.98
C ALA A 87 -1.28 13.74 -0.52
N THR A 88 -2.26 13.47 0.33
CA THR A 88 -2.13 13.56 1.80
C THR A 88 -1.30 12.40 2.35
N CYS A 89 -1.47 11.21 1.79
CA CYS A 89 -0.67 10.02 2.06
C CYS A 89 -0.79 9.04 0.90
N VAL A 90 0.12 8.07 0.85
CA VAL A 90 0.14 7.02 -0.16
C VAL A 90 0.09 5.64 0.50
N LEU A 91 -0.73 4.76 -0.06
CA LEU A 91 -0.72 3.34 0.24
C LEU A 91 -0.03 2.62 -0.92
N ASP A 92 1.08 1.98 -0.63
CA ASP A 92 1.77 1.13 -1.60
C ASP A 92 1.27 -0.32 -1.44
N CYS A 93 0.54 -0.77 -2.42
CA CYS A 93 -0.03 -2.11 -2.54
C CYS A 93 0.58 -2.88 -3.73
N THR A 94 1.71 -2.41 -4.25
CA THR A 94 2.41 -3.04 -5.37
C THR A 94 3.12 -4.32 -4.92
N ASP A 95 3.49 -5.16 -5.87
CA ASP A 95 4.13 -6.46 -5.61
C ASP A 95 5.57 -6.54 -6.12
N ASN A 96 6.11 -5.43 -6.67
CA ASN A 96 7.49 -5.42 -7.16
C ASN A 96 8.36 -4.35 -6.47
N ILE A 97 9.62 -4.72 -6.23
CA ILE A 97 10.59 -3.90 -5.49
C ILE A 97 10.93 -2.60 -6.23
N MET A 98 11.02 -2.63 -7.55
CA MET A 98 11.39 -1.45 -8.33
C MET A 98 10.34 -0.35 -8.23
N THR A 99 9.05 -0.69 -8.40
CA THR A 99 7.96 0.27 -8.23
C THR A 99 7.91 0.82 -6.81
N ARG A 100 8.09 -0.04 -5.78
CA ARG A 100 8.16 0.40 -4.37
C ARG A 100 9.29 1.39 -4.11
N LYS A 101 10.49 1.14 -4.66
CA LYS A 101 11.62 2.07 -4.56
C LYS A 101 11.28 3.44 -5.18
N GLN A 102 10.63 3.44 -6.35
CA GLN A 102 10.21 4.68 -7.02
C GLN A 102 9.13 5.43 -6.23
N ILE A 103 8.12 4.73 -5.71
CA ILE A 103 7.08 5.32 -4.85
C ILE A 103 7.71 5.91 -3.58
N ASN A 104 8.60 5.14 -2.91
CA ASN A 104 9.31 5.61 -1.73
C ASN A 104 10.11 6.89 -2.00
N ALA A 105 10.90 6.92 -3.07
CA ALA A 105 11.69 8.10 -3.44
C ALA A 105 10.79 9.32 -3.71
N ALA A 106 9.69 9.12 -4.42
CA ALA A 106 8.72 10.19 -4.71
C ALA A 106 8.04 10.70 -3.43
N CYS A 107 7.64 9.81 -2.52
CA CYS A 107 7.00 10.16 -1.25
C CYS A 107 7.96 10.95 -0.34
N VAL A 108 9.18 10.46 -0.13
CA VAL A 108 10.19 11.14 0.71
C VAL A 108 10.53 12.51 0.14
N LYS A 109 10.76 12.61 -1.18
CA LYS A 109 11.06 13.88 -1.85
C LYS A 109 9.95 14.94 -1.68
N ASN A 110 8.68 14.51 -1.68
CA ASN A 110 7.53 15.40 -1.56
C ASN A 110 6.98 15.49 -0.14
N HIS A 111 7.64 14.87 0.83
CA HIS A 111 7.23 14.83 2.23
C HIS A 111 5.84 14.21 2.46
N VAL A 112 5.46 13.25 1.63
CA VAL A 112 4.18 12.54 1.72
C VAL A 112 4.37 11.24 2.50
N PRO A 113 3.60 10.99 3.57
CA PRO A 113 3.64 9.74 4.31
C PRO A 113 3.30 8.54 3.42
N LEU A 114 4.03 7.45 3.62
CA LEU A 114 3.91 6.24 2.83
C LEU A 114 3.62 5.03 3.72
N PHE A 115 2.55 4.32 3.43
CA PHE A 115 2.14 3.10 4.10
C PHE A 115 2.34 1.93 3.15
N ILE A 116 3.26 1.03 3.49
CA ILE A 116 3.61 -0.14 2.66
C ILE A 116 3.13 -1.40 3.36
N ALA A 117 2.50 -2.30 2.61
CA ALA A 117 2.25 -3.65 3.03
C ALA A 117 2.55 -4.65 1.92
N ALA A 118 2.89 -5.87 2.31
CA ALA A 118 3.16 -6.97 1.39
C ALA A 118 2.74 -8.28 2.03
N ALA A 119 2.39 -9.26 1.20
CA ALA A 119 2.11 -10.61 1.64
C ALA A 119 2.78 -11.62 0.70
N SER A 120 3.25 -12.73 1.26
CA SER A 120 3.87 -13.83 0.51
C SER A 120 3.71 -15.13 1.28
N GLY A 121 3.22 -16.18 0.63
CA GLY A 121 2.93 -17.45 1.29
C GLY A 121 1.90 -17.27 2.41
N CYS A 122 2.31 -17.61 3.64
CA CYS A 122 1.52 -17.47 4.86
C CYS A 122 1.95 -16.27 5.72
N SER A 123 2.80 -15.40 5.21
CA SER A 123 3.36 -14.28 5.96
C SER A 123 2.99 -12.94 5.31
N TRP A 124 2.87 -11.91 6.15
CA TRP A 124 2.73 -10.55 5.68
C TRP A 124 3.67 -9.62 6.42
N GLN A 125 3.94 -8.49 5.81
CA GLN A 125 4.85 -7.48 6.35
C GLN A 125 4.32 -6.09 6.07
N ALA A 126 4.66 -5.13 6.93
CA ALA A 126 4.29 -3.73 6.76
C ALA A 126 5.35 -2.79 7.33
N ILE A 127 5.42 -1.60 6.76
CA ILE A 127 6.19 -0.48 7.30
C ILE A 127 5.51 0.84 6.93
N ASN A 128 5.46 1.76 7.89
CA ASN A 128 5.00 3.13 7.67
C ASN A 128 6.21 4.06 7.68
N ILE A 129 6.31 4.88 6.65
CA ILE A 129 7.40 5.83 6.45
C ILE A 129 6.82 7.24 6.56
N ALA A 130 7.30 8.00 7.54
CA ALA A 130 6.92 9.41 7.67
C ALA A 130 7.39 10.20 6.43
N GLY A 131 6.65 11.22 6.05
CA GLY A 131 7.02 12.07 4.92
C GLY A 131 8.41 12.71 5.06
N LYS A 132 8.86 12.91 6.31
CA LYS A 132 10.25 13.26 6.66
C LYS A 132 10.77 12.26 7.68
N PRO A 133 11.39 11.16 7.27
CA PRO A 133 11.99 10.22 8.21
C PRO A 133 13.18 10.90 8.92
N GLN A 134 13.06 11.17 10.22
CA GLN A 134 14.13 11.85 10.98
C GLN A 134 15.06 10.86 11.69
N ASN A 135 14.48 9.84 12.33
CA ASN A 135 15.21 8.84 13.12
C ASN A 135 14.92 7.41 12.64
N SER A 136 14.37 7.25 11.46
CA SER A 136 14.04 5.95 10.90
C SER A 136 14.45 5.87 9.42
N GLY A 137 14.75 4.65 8.96
CA GLY A 137 15.02 4.39 7.55
C GLY A 137 13.76 4.48 6.70
N CYS A 138 13.96 4.66 5.40
CA CYS A 138 12.91 4.55 4.39
C CYS A 138 12.91 3.14 3.76
N TYR A 139 12.04 2.90 2.76
CA TYR A 139 11.99 1.59 2.12
C TYR A 139 13.30 1.19 1.41
N ALA A 140 14.08 2.16 0.90
CA ALA A 140 15.39 1.88 0.33
C ALA A 140 16.36 1.32 1.38
N CYS A 141 16.35 1.89 2.60
CA CYS A 141 17.13 1.36 3.73
C CYS A 141 16.72 -0.07 4.12
N LEU A 142 15.42 -0.37 4.07
CA LEU A 142 14.91 -1.71 4.36
C LEU A 142 15.44 -2.73 3.36
N VAL A 143 15.35 -2.43 2.06
CA VAL A 143 15.82 -3.33 1.00
C VAL A 143 17.32 -3.59 1.11
N GLU A 144 18.11 -2.55 1.39
CA GLU A 144 19.56 -2.65 1.57
C GLU A 144 19.92 -3.55 2.76
N GLN A 145 19.32 -3.30 3.93
CA GLN A 145 19.64 -4.03 5.16
C GLN A 145 19.16 -5.48 5.14
N MET A 146 18.07 -5.79 4.47
CA MET A 146 17.52 -7.15 4.42
C MET A 146 18.09 -7.99 3.29
N SER A 147 18.93 -7.44 2.40
CA SER A 147 19.43 -8.15 1.20
C SER A 147 18.32 -8.88 0.46
N ILE A 148 17.17 -8.22 0.30
CA ILE A 148 15.98 -8.82 -0.32
C ILE A 148 16.29 -9.15 -1.79
N PRO A 149 16.24 -10.41 -2.21
CA PRO A 149 16.44 -10.76 -3.62
C PRO A 149 15.35 -10.11 -4.48
N GLU A 150 15.72 -9.60 -5.63
CA GLU A 150 14.75 -9.01 -6.58
C GLU A 150 13.71 -10.03 -7.10
N THR A 151 13.97 -11.33 -6.92
CA THR A 151 13.15 -12.44 -7.38
C THR A 151 12.45 -13.17 -6.23
N CYS A 152 11.45 -12.57 -5.61
CA CYS A 152 10.54 -13.27 -4.67
C CYS A 152 9.30 -13.85 -5.39
N MET A 153 9.47 -14.57 -6.51
CA MET A 153 8.36 -14.87 -7.43
C MET A 153 7.80 -16.30 -7.39
N THR A 154 8.15 -17.15 -6.43
CA THR A 154 7.75 -18.59 -6.52
C THR A 154 6.90 -19.12 -5.38
N LYS A 155 6.59 -18.34 -4.36
CA LYS A 155 5.71 -18.80 -3.28
C LYS A 155 4.27 -18.40 -3.60
N GLY A 156 3.37 -19.37 -3.59
CA GLY A 156 1.92 -19.10 -3.62
C GLY A 156 1.53 -18.14 -2.48
N ILE A 157 0.31 -17.65 -2.49
CA ILE A 157 -0.19 -16.69 -1.50
C ILE A 157 -1.59 -17.09 -1.04
N LEU A 158 -1.84 -17.00 0.26
CA LEU A 158 -3.16 -17.20 0.83
C LEU A 158 -3.95 -15.89 0.83
N GLY A 159 -5.17 -15.90 0.26
CA GLY A 159 -6.04 -14.73 0.23
C GLY A 159 -6.29 -14.10 1.60
N PRO A 160 -6.59 -14.85 2.67
CA PRO A 160 -6.72 -14.30 4.03
C PRO A 160 -5.49 -13.55 4.53
N VAL A 161 -4.28 -13.99 4.18
CA VAL A 161 -3.02 -13.31 4.57
C VAL A 161 -2.89 -11.95 3.88
N VAL A 162 -3.30 -11.86 2.62
CA VAL A 162 -3.44 -10.58 1.90
C VAL A 162 -4.43 -9.67 2.61
N GLY A 163 -5.56 -10.23 3.09
CA GLY A 163 -6.56 -9.52 3.88
C GLY A 163 -5.98 -8.95 5.17
N MET A 164 -5.22 -9.75 5.94
CA MET A 164 -4.57 -9.28 7.18
C MET A 164 -3.62 -8.10 6.92
N ALA A 165 -2.80 -8.18 5.88
CA ALA A 165 -1.91 -7.09 5.49
C ALA A 165 -2.68 -5.82 5.11
N ALA A 166 -3.73 -5.95 4.31
CA ALA A 166 -4.58 -4.85 3.87
C ALA A 166 -5.34 -4.19 5.03
N CYS A 167 -5.88 -4.99 5.97
CA CYS A 167 -6.54 -4.50 7.17
C CYS A 167 -5.57 -3.71 8.06
N HIS A 168 -4.35 -4.22 8.28
CA HIS A 168 -3.34 -3.49 9.03
C HIS A 168 -3.00 -2.15 8.37
N GLN A 169 -2.72 -2.17 7.06
CA GLN A 169 -2.39 -0.97 6.30
C GLN A 169 -3.52 0.08 6.37
N ALA A 170 -4.76 -0.33 6.13
CA ALA A 170 -5.92 0.55 6.20
C ALA A 170 -6.10 1.14 7.60
N THR A 171 -5.92 0.34 8.67
CA THR A 171 -5.97 0.80 10.06
C THR A 171 -4.97 1.93 10.32
N GLN A 172 -3.70 1.76 9.92
CA GLN A 172 -2.66 2.77 10.10
C GLN A 172 -3.00 4.07 9.34
N VAL A 173 -3.54 3.95 8.13
CA VAL A 173 -3.98 5.11 7.34
C VAL A 173 -5.17 5.82 7.98
N LEU A 174 -6.18 5.10 8.45
CA LEU A 174 -7.33 5.70 9.15
C LEU A 174 -6.89 6.43 10.41
N MET A 175 -5.97 5.85 11.19
CA MET A 175 -5.40 6.52 12.37
C MET A 175 -4.67 7.81 11.99
N TYR A 176 -3.90 7.80 10.90
CA TYR A 176 -3.20 8.97 10.38
C TYR A 176 -4.17 10.06 9.91
N LEU A 177 -5.18 9.70 9.13
CA LEU A 177 -6.16 10.66 8.61
C LEU A 177 -7.05 11.26 9.71
N ALA A 178 -7.34 10.48 10.75
CA ALA A 178 -8.08 10.97 11.91
C ALA A 178 -7.23 11.94 12.77
N ASN A 179 -5.94 11.65 12.94
CA ASN A 179 -4.99 12.48 13.67
C ASN A 179 -3.56 12.17 13.21
N ALA A 180 -2.95 13.07 12.45
CA ALA A 180 -1.59 12.90 11.93
C ALA A 180 -0.51 12.83 13.04
N GLN A 181 -0.80 13.32 14.26
CA GLN A 181 0.08 13.27 15.42
C GLN A 181 -0.23 12.06 16.32
N ASN A 182 -1.04 11.11 15.88
CA ASN A 182 -1.39 9.94 16.69
C ASN A 182 -0.13 9.14 17.07
N PRO A 183 0.20 9.01 18.37
CA PRO A 183 1.43 8.35 18.83
C PRO A 183 1.43 6.84 18.56
N ASN A 184 0.28 6.25 18.24
CA ASN A 184 0.16 4.82 17.96
C ASN A 184 0.45 4.46 16.51
N ILE A 185 0.68 5.43 15.62
CA ILE A 185 1.15 5.15 14.25
C ILE A 185 2.56 4.59 14.33
N GLN A 186 2.77 3.45 13.70
CA GLN A 186 4.03 2.70 13.80
C GLN A 186 5.07 3.22 12.78
N TRP A 187 5.49 4.49 12.92
CA TRP A 187 6.50 5.08 12.04
C TRP A 187 7.86 4.40 12.18
N GLY A 188 8.48 4.04 11.06
CA GLY A 188 9.82 3.42 11.01
C GLY A 188 9.92 2.05 11.66
N LYS A 189 8.80 1.42 12.00
CA LYS A 189 8.77 0.04 12.48
C LYS A 189 8.40 -0.90 11.35
N TYR A 190 9.29 -1.83 11.07
CA TYR A 190 9.05 -2.94 10.16
C TYR A 190 8.38 -4.07 10.91
N LEU A 191 7.18 -4.42 10.49
CA LEU A 191 6.40 -5.53 11.02
C LEU A 191 6.53 -6.75 10.11
N VAL A 192 6.68 -7.92 10.74
CA VAL A 192 6.62 -9.23 10.07
C VAL A 192 5.67 -10.12 10.86
N SER A 193 4.73 -10.75 10.18
CA SER A 193 3.77 -11.68 10.78
C SER A 193 3.75 -13.00 10.01
N ASP A 194 3.68 -14.10 10.76
CA ASP A 194 3.42 -15.44 10.24
C ASP A 194 2.02 -15.86 10.68
N ALA A 195 1.11 -16.04 9.72
CA ALA A 195 -0.27 -16.36 9.99
C ALA A 195 -0.48 -17.81 10.46
N VAL A 196 0.45 -18.74 10.13
CA VAL A 196 0.38 -20.15 10.55
C VAL A 196 0.84 -20.28 12.00
N GLN A 197 1.92 -19.60 12.35
CA GLN A 197 2.46 -19.64 13.71
C GLN A 197 1.78 -18.64 14.66
N ALA A 198 0.88 -17.79 14.13
CA ALA A 198 0.21 -16.72 14.86
C ALA A 198 1.21 -15.78 15.59
N THR A 199 2.36 -15.53 14.96
CA THR A 199 3.40 -14.65 15.50
C THR A 199 3.42 -13.31 14.78
N MET A 200 3.74 -12.25 15.52
CA MET A 200 4.01 -10.93 14.98
C MET A 200 5.22 -10.33 15.68
N GLN A 201 6.18 -9.88 14.90
CA GLN A 201 7.40 -9.25 15.38
C GLN A 201 7.53 -7.85 14.77
N SER A 202 8.12 -6.92 15.52
CA SER A 202 8.38 -5.58 15.03
C SER A 202 9.83 -5.18 15.29
N PHE A 203 10.43 -4.53 14.29
CA PHE A 203 11.82 -4.09 14.33
C PHE A 203 11.86 -2.59 14.01
N HIS A 204 12.63 -1.83 14.77
CA HIS A 204 12.93 -0.46 14.36
C HIS A 204 13.89 -0.50 13.16
N LEU A 205 13.55 0.22 12.10
CA LEU A 205 14.40 0.35 10.92
C LEU A 205 15.29 1.58 11.06
N PRO A 206 16.59 1.45 11.33
CA PRO A 206 17.50 2.60 11.35
C PRO A 206 17.73 3.15 9.94
N PRO A 207 18.02 4.44 9.78
CA PRO A 207 18.43 4.98 8.49
C PRO A 207 19.79 4.41 8.09
N SER A 208 19.96 4.05 6.82
CA SER A 208 21.29 3.69 6.29
C SER A 208 22.13 4.96 6.13
N PRO A 209 23.39 4.99 6.60
CA PRO A 209 24.27 6.14 6.43
C PRO A 209 24.56 6.52 4.98
N GLN A 210 24.31 5.61 4.04
CA GLN A 210 24.56 5.80 2.61
C GLN A 210 23.26 5.96 1.79
N CYS A 211 22.11 6.09 2.46
CA CYS A 211 20.85 6.19 1.74
C CYS A 211 20.67 7.55 1.06
N GLU A 212 20.68 7.56 -0.26
CA GLU A 212 20.49 8.76 -1.08
C GLU A 212 19.05 9.31 -1.04
N ILE A 213 18.09 8.59 -0.43
CA ILE A 213 16.67 8.93 -0.48
C ILE A 213 16.22 9.68 0.77
N CYS A 214 16.65 9.27 1.97
CA CYS A 214 16.15 9.82 3.23
C CYS A 214 17.21 10.53 4.07
N GLN A 215 18.39 10.78 3.51
CA GLN A 215 19.44 11.62 4.12
C GLN A 215 19.49 12.99 3.51
#